data_77512d6da33d7c5cc01f16714433d789
#
_entry.id   77512d6da33d7c5cc01f16714433d789
#
_cell.length_a   1.000
_cell.length_b   1.000
_cell.length_c   1.000
_cell.angle_alpha   90.00
_cell.angle_beta   90.00
_cell.angle_gamma   90.00
#
_symmetry.space_group_name_H-M   'P 1'
#
loop_
_entity.id
_entity.type
_entity.pdbx_description
1 polymer ?
#
loop_
_entity_poly.entity_id
_entity_poly.type
_entity_poly.pdbx_seq_one_letter_code
_entity_poly.pdbx_strand_id
1 'polypeptide(L)'
;MRISTSSFYNSGVYGMEQQQTALYNTQQQLSSGLRVTTPSVDPVAAARALEVGQSNSINTQYQTNQSAALSRMNLNETNLASVTTLIQNVQVQAVNAGNFSLNTNDRQAIAAQLNSLQQQLLSLANSTDGAGNYLFSGSMAATKPFIQTPNGVQYVGDQGQQSMQITGSRQVPVSLSGADIFQNIKTGNGSFATSAASGNTGTGVIDPGAVTDPTKWNVVANSKDISVKFSVIGTAPNAVTTYDLVDNSTGNSLLTGLASAVNGPYPATYTSGNAISLSHSAVTPASGSALADASSNATAADAAAAATVTGTTLNAAGSEAYTAAYNAAIAGGASAADAATAAAAIQSAAHAGGTTATSLVAAATASSTISAATTGTVTSSIAASAANAAATAIANAAAGVAGTAFAGPAFDYGANVTITGAPANGDTFNIKQSTNESIFTTIGNLISALNSPSTGPAANAALSNQLNSIGQNLSNDLNNVLTVRAANGARINETTTDQTTSAALGVQYQTTISNLQDLNYTQAISKLNQETTILQAAQKSFAQVSGLSLFTYLP
;
A
#
# COMPACT_ATOMS: atom_id res chain seq x y z
N MET A 1 85.75 -55.02 18.68
CA MET A 1 84.40 -55.16 19.39
C MET A 1 83.81 -56.48 18.97
N ARG A 2 83.65 -57.46 19.90
CA ARG A 2 82.86 -58.69 19.68
C ARG A 2 81.37 -58.36 19.75
N ILE A 3 80.69 -58.25 18.62
CA ILE A 3 79.24 -58.23 18.62
C ILE A 3 78.76 -59.61 19.06
N SER A 4 77.95 -59.64 20.15
CA SER A 4 77.36 -60.88 20.63
C SER A 4 76.43 -61.45 19.58
N THR A 5 76.54 -62.78 19.30
CA THR A 5 75.63 -63.46 18.33
C THR A 5 74.14 -63.28 18.69
N SER A 6 73.86 -63.17 19.99
CA SER A 6 72.47 -62.86 20.46
C SER A 6 72.03 -61.48 20.14
N SER A 7 72.97 -60.47 20.14
CA SER A 7 72.64 -59.10 19.75
C SER A 7 72.31 -58.97 18.25
N PHE A 8 73.05 -59.71 17.43
CA PHE A 8 72.78 -59.75 15.98
C PHE A 8 71.45 -60.47 15.67
N TYR A 9 71.19 -61.57 16.35
CA TYR A 9 69.96 -62.33 16.22
C TYR A 9 68.74 -61.43 16.60
N ASN A 10 68.78 -60.84 17.79
CA ASN A 10 67.75 -59.94 18.26
C ASN A 10 67.52 -58.72 17.32
N SER A 11 68.61 -58.15 16.77
CA SER A 11 68.51 -57.07 15.79
C SER A 11 67.84 -57.52 14.50
N GLY A 12 68.13 -58.75 14.03
CA GLY A 12 67.48 -59.31 12.84
C GLY A 12 65.98 -59.60 13.05
N VAL A 13 65.64 -60.18 14.19
CA VAL A 13 64.23 -60.41 14.55
C VAL A 13 63.46 -59.11 14.68
N TYR A 14 64.01 -58.12 15.38
CA TYR A 14 63.42 -56.80 15.52
C TYR A 14 63.21 -56.10 14.18
N GLY A 15 64.17 -56.17 13.25
CA GLY A 15 64.04 -55.65 11.89
C GLY A 15 62.93 -56.34 11.09
N MET A 16 62.80 -57.67 11.23
CA MET A 16 61.68 -58.42 10.60
C MET A 16 60.31 -58.07 11.18
N GLU A 17 60.19 -57.92 12.51
CA GLU A 17 58.98 -57.48 13.16
C GLU A 17 58.53 -56.08 12.72
N GLN A 18 59.48 -55.12 12.59
CA GLN A 18 59.22 -53.81 12.04
C GLN A 18 58.70 -53.89 10.60
N GLN A 19 59.34 -54.72 9.76
CA GLN A 19 58.93 -54.86 8.36
C GLN A 19 57.56 -55.56 8.24
N GLN A 20 57.25 -56.53 9.11
CA GLN A 20 55.95 -57.19 9.15
C GLN A 20 54.85 -56.23 9.62
N THR A 21 55.13 -55.34 10.58
CA THR A 21 54.23 -54.28 11.04
C THR A 21 53.99 -53.26 9.92
N ALA A 22 55.00 -52.83 9.18
CA ALA A 22 54.89 -51.94 8.04
C ALA A 22 53.98 -52.56 6.96
N LEU A 23 54.24 -53.82 6.59
CA LEU A 23 53.40 -54.56 5.64
C LEU A 23 51.96 -54.66 6.07
N TYR A 24 51.71 -55.00 7.34
CA TYR A 24 50.34 -55.03 7.90
C TYR A 24 49.66 -53.68 7.80
N ASN A 25 50.32 -52.57 8.14
CA ASN A 25 49.78 -51.21 8.02
C ASN A 25 49.44 -50.85 6.57
N THR A 26 50.34 -51.19 5.61
CA THR A 26 50.10 -50.95 4.18
C THR A 26 48.92 -51.80 3.66
N GLN A 27 48.78 -53.03 4.09
CA GLN A 27 47.61 -53.89 3.79
C GLN A 27 46.31 -53.29 4.37
N GLN A 28 46.33 -52.79 5.60
CA GLN A 28 45.19 -52.14 6.24
C GLN A 28 44.79 -50.86 5.50
N GLN A 29 45.77 -50.03 5.10
CA GLN A 29 45.55 -48.84 4.25
C GLN A 29 44.91 -49.23 2.91
N LEU A 30 45.41 -50.27 2.27
CA LEU A 30 44.90 -50.75 0.98
C LEU A 30 43.49 -51.29 1.08
N SER A 31 43.20 -52.02 2.18
CA SER A 31 41.86 -52.57 2.47
C SER A 31 40.84 -51.49 2.80
N SER A 32 41.22 -50.44 3.55
CA SER A 32 40.34 -49.34 3.94
C SER A 32 40.21 -48.25 2.87
N GLY A 33 41.17 -48.16 1.93
CA GLY A 33 41.26 -47.05 0.97
C GLY A 33 41.76 -45.77 1.60
N LEU A 34 42.12 -45.78 2.88
CA LEU A 34 42.57 -44.61 3.62
C LEU A 34 44.07 -44.64 3.92
N ARG A 35 44.74 -43.53 3.67
CA ARG A 35 46.12 -43.30 4.07
C ARG A 35 46.27 -43.18 5.58
N VAL A 36 45.29 -42.48 6.20
CA VAL A 36 45.22 -42.26 7.65
C VAL A 36 44.14 -43.17 8.24
N THR A 37 44.50 -44.37 8.62
CA THR A 37 43.58 -45.37 9.18
C THR A 37 43.26 -45.14 10.68
N THR A 38 44.21 -44.57 11.41
CA THR A 38 44.07 -44.18 12.82
C THR A 38 44.74 -42.83 13.07
N PRO A 39 44.29 -42.01 14.06
CA PRO A 39 44.92 -40.75 14.40
C PRO A 39 46.41 -40.82 14.76
N SER A 40 46.86 -42.01 15.20
CA SER A 40 48.27 -42.25 15.53
C SER A 40 49.19 -42.32 14.32
N VAL A 41 48.68 -42.56 13.10
CA VAL A 41 49.46 -42.62 11.87
C VAL A 41 49.84 -41.23 11.41
N ASP A 42 48.90 -40.28 11.42
CA ASP A 42 49.13 -38.86 11.07
C ASP A 42 48.16 -38.01 11.90
N PRO A 43 48.58 -37.56 13.11
CA PRO A 43 47.69 -36.80 14.00
C PRO A 43 47.26 -35.44 13.41
N VAL A 44 48.12 -34.82 12.61
CA VAL A 44 47.82 -33.51 12.01
C VAL A 44 46.77 -33.64 10.90
N ALA A 45 46.95 -34.62 10.01
CA ALA A 45 45.97 -34.89 8.97
C ALA A 45 44.63 -35.35 9.54
N ALA A 46 44.64 -36.20 10.56
CA ALA A 46 43.44 -36.65 11.23
C ALA A 46 42.66 -35.50 11.90
N ALA A 47 43.35 -34.61 12.63
CA ALA A 47 42.75 -33.46 13.26
C ALA A 47 42.13 -32.48 12.20
N ARG A 48 42.89 -32.20 11.14
CA ARG A 48 42.36 -31.34 10.04
C ARG A 48 41.20 -31.97 9.29
N ALA A 49 41.24 -33.28 9.05
CA ALA A 49 40.14 -33.98 8.38
C ALA A 49 38.88 -33.97 9.21
N LEU A 50 39.00 -34.07 10.55
CA LEU A 50 37.87 -33.95 11.47
C LEU A 50 37.27 -32.53 11.43
N GLU A 51 38.09 -31.48 11.48
CA GLU A 51 37.65 -30.09 11.41
C GLU A 51 36.92 -29.78 10.08
N VAL A 52 37.52 -30.19 8.96
CA VAL A 52 36.90 -30.02 7.63
C VAL A 52 35.64 -30.89 7.50
N GLY A 53 35.63 -32.10 8.06
CA GLY A 53 34.47 -32.98 8.10
C GLY A 53 33.31 -32.38 8.88
N GLN A 54 33.59 -31.74 10.02
CA GLN A 54 32.57 -30.99 10.77
C GLN A 54 32.04 -29.80 9.96
N SER A 55 32.91 -29.02 9.32
CA SER A 55 32.51 -27.92 8.45
C SER A 55 31.65 -28.39 7.28
N ASN A 56 31.99 -29.54 6.67
CA ASN A 56 31.18 -30.14 5.61
C ASN A 56 29.81 -30.60 6.11
N SER A 57 29.72 -31.17 7.31
CA SER A 57 28.45 -31.58 7.91
C SER A 57 27.53 -30.40 8.16
N ILE A 58 28.07 -29.28 8.68
CA ILE A 58 27.34 -28.02 8.85
C ILE A 58 26.87 -27.48 7.50
N ASN A 59 27.76 -27.49 6.49
CA ASN A 59 27.42 -27.05 5.15
C ASN A 59 26.28 -27.89 4.53
N THR A 60 26.31 -29.20 4.72
CA THR A 60 25.23 -30.10 4.29
C THR A 60 23.90 -29.81 5.00
N GLN A 61 23.94 -29.45 6.29
CA GLN A 61 22.76 -28.99 7.01
C GLN A 61 22.20 -27.69 6.41
N TYR A 62 23.09 -26.74 6.06
CA TYR A 62 22.64 -25.51 5.37
C TYR A 62 22.03 -25.81 4.01
N GLN A 63 22.61 -26.70 3.20
CA GLN A 63 22.03 -27.11 1.91
C GLN A 63 20.64 -27.73 2.07
N THR A 64 20.43 -28.53 3.10
CA THR A 64 19.12 -29.10 3.44
C THR A 64 18.12 -28.00 3.80
N ASN A 65 18.53 -27.06 4.64
CA ASN A 65 17.71 -25.91 5.02
C ASN A 65 17.39 -25.02 3.82
N GLN A 66 18.36 -24.74 2.96
CA GLN A 66 18.19 -23.96 1.73
C GLN A 66 17.17 -24.62 0.81
N SER A 67 17.25 -25.93 0.61
CA SER A 67 16.30 -26.69 -0.21
C SER A 67 14.88 -26.65 0.37
N ALA A 68 14.73 -26.77 1.69
CA ALA A 68 13.45 -26.67 2.37
C ALA A 68 12.87 -25.23 2.29
N ALA A 69 13.73 -24.21 2.46
CA ALA A 69 13.36 -22.81 2.32
C ALA A 69 12.87 -22.50 0.90
N LEU A 70 13.63 -22.91 -0.14
CA LEU A 70 13.26 -22.75 -1.54
C LEU A 70 11.93 -23.41 -1.87
N SER A 71 11.70 -24.63 -1.37
CA SER A 71 10.43 -25.34 -1.58
C SER A 71 9.24 -24.53 -1.04
N ARG A 72 9.34 -24.00 0.20
CA ARG A 72 8.29 -23.19 0.81
C ARG A 72 8.09 -21.86 0.07
N MET A 73 9.17 -21.15 -0.26
CA MET A 73 9.10 -19.87 -0.97
C MET A 73 8.52 -20.02 -2.39
N ASN A 74 8.85 -21.09 -3.11
CA ASN A 74 8.26 -21.40 -4.42
C ASN A 74 6.76 -21.73 -4.32
N LEU A 75 6.34 -22.42 -3.27
CA LEU A 75 4.93 -22.68 -3.02
C LEU A 75 4.17 -21.38 -2.70
N ASN A 76 4.75 -20.49 -1.90
CA ASN A 76 4.21 -19.14 -1.66
C ASN A 76 4.07 -18.37 -2.97
N GLU A 77 5.10 -18.38 -3.84
CA GLU A 77 5.07 -17.69 -5.13
C GLU A 77 3.96 -18.22 -6.05
N THR A 78 3.78 -19.53 -6.12
CA THR A 78 2.72 -20.15 -6.91
C THR A 78 1.32 -19.74 -6.43
N ASN A 79 1.10 -19.71 -5.12
CA ASN A 79 -0.17 -19.27 -4.54
C ASN A 79 -0.40 -17.78 -4.76
N LEU A 80 0.61 -16.93 -4.54
CA LEU A 80 0.51 -15.48 -4.76
C LEU A 80 0.33 -15.13 -6.25
N ALA A 81 0.89 -15.91 -7.17
CA ALA A 81 0.62 -15.78 -8.61
C ALA A 81 -0.85 -16.07 -8.93
N SER A 82 -1.43 -17.11 -8.30
CA SER A 82 -2.85 -17.43 -8.43
C SER A 82 -3.74 -16.31 -7.86
N VAL A 83 -3.38 -15.74 -6.70
CA VAL A 83 -4.04 -14.57 -6.11
C VAL A 83 -3.97 -13.36 -7.04
N THR A 84 -2.80 -13.10 -7.65
CA THR A 84 -2.62 -12.01 -8.63
C THR A 84 -3.60 -12.15 -9.79
N THR A 85 -3.68 -13.33 -10.40
CA THR A 85 -4.59 -13.62 -11.51
C THR A 85 -6.05 -13.46 -11.09
N LEU A 86 -6.40 -13.88 -9.87
CA LEU A 86 -7.75 -13.74 -9.35
C LEU A 86 -8.12 -12.26 -9.17
N ILE A 87 -7.25 -11.42 -8.59
CA ILE A 87 -7.50 -9.98 -8.44
C ILE A 87 -7.68 -9.32 -9.82
N GLN A 88 -6.86 -9.68 -10.80
CA GLN A 88 -7.01 -9.20 -12.18
C GLN A 88 -8.38 -9.59 -12.77
N ASN A 89 -8.85 -10.82 -12.55
CA ASN A 89 -10.18 -11.23 -12.94
C ASN A 89 -11.28 -10.41 -12.26
N VAL A 90 -11.13 -10.10 -10.95
CA VAL A 90 -12.05 -9.21 -10.23
C VAL A 90 -12.03 -7.80 -10.84
N GLN A 91 -10.86 -7.26 -11.20
CA GLN A 91 -10.75 -5.96 -11.87
C GLN A 91 -11.48 -5.95 -13.22
N VAL A 92 -11.36 -7.01 -14.02
CA VAL A 92 -12.10 -7.16 -15.28
C VAL A 92 -13.61 -7.15 -15.03
N GLN A 93 -14.09 -7.85 -14.00
CA GLN A 93 -15.51 -7.82 -13.64
C GLN A 93 -15.96 -6.45 -13.12
N ALA A 94 -15.13 -5.72 -12.38
CA ALA A 94 -15.41 -4.37 -11.93
C ALA A 94 -15.55 -3.39 -13.12
N VAL A 95 -14.67 -3.51 -14.12
CA VAL A 95 -14.77 -2.73 -15.38
C VAL A 95 -16.04 -3.08 -16.15
N ASN A 96 -16.35 -4.37 -16.31
CA ASN A 96 -17.58 -4.82 -16.97
C ASN A 96 -18.83 -4.28 -16.27
N ALA A 97 -18.83 -4.26 -14.94
CA ALA A 97 -19.92 -3.76 -14.11
C ALA A 97 -20.18 -2.25 -14.30
N GLY A 98 -19.19 -1.47 -14.75
CA GLY A 98 -19.33 -0.06 -15.11
C GLY A 98 -20.12 0.21 -16.38
N ASN A 99 -20.54 -0.81 -17.13
CA ASN A 99 -21.39 -0.63 -18.30
C ASN A 99 -22.84 -0.33 -17.88
N PHE A 100 -23.29 0.90 -18.12
CA PHE A 100 -24.65 1.36 -17.77
C PHE A 100 -25.76 0.73 -18.63
N SER A 101 -25.40 0.00 -19.71
CA SER A 101 -26.38 -0.75 -20.49
C SER A 101 -26.83 -2.06 -19.82
N LEU A 102 -26.11 -2.49 -18.76
CA LEU A 102 -26.46 -3.69 -18.00
C LEU A 102 -27.73 -3.46 -17.17
N ASN A 103 -28.62 -4.42 -17.26
CA ASN A 103 -29.81 -4.46 -16.38
C ASN A 103 -29.46 -5.05 -15.01
N THR A 104 -30.43 -5.05 -14.10
CA THR A 104 -30.23 -5.56 -12.72
C THR A 104 -29.83 -7.03 -12.69
N ASN A 105 -30.41 -7.88 -13.57
CA ASN A 105 -30.09 -9.31 -13.61
C ASN A 105 -28.66 -9.55 -14.10
N ASP A 106 -28.19 -8.76 -15.08
CA ASP A 106 -26.81 -8.85 -15.57
C ASP A 106 -25.82 -8.48 -14.45
N ARG A 107 -26.09 -7.43 -13.69
CA ARG A 107 -25.26 -7.03 -12.54
C ARG A 107 -25.28 -8.08 -11.43
N GLN A 108 -26.43 -8.70 -11.16
CA GLN A 108 -26.54 -9.81 -10.20
C GLN A 108 -25.75 -11.05 -10.67
N ALA A 109 -25.71 -11.33 -11.98
CA ALA A 109 -24.90 -12.40 -12.52
C ALA A 109 -23.38 -12.13 -12.31
N ILE A 110 -22.94 -10.89 -12.53
CA ILE A 110 -21.55 -10.47 -12.21
C ILE A 110 -21.29 -10.60 -10.71
N ALA A 111 -22.21 -10.17 -9.86
CA ALA A 111 -22.10 -10.29 -8.40
C ALA A 111 -21.98 -11.76 -7.95
N ALA A 112 -22.74 -12.68 -8.59
CA ALA A 112 -22.64 -14.12 -8.32
C ALA A 112 -21.26 -14.68 -8.73
N GLN A 113 -20.72 -14.25 -9.87
CA GLN A 113 -19.36 -14.61 -10.29
C GLN A 113 -18.31 -14.08 -9.32
N LEU A 114 -18.44 -12.83 -8.85
CA LEU A 114 -17.55 -12.24 -7.86
C LEU A 114 -17.60 -12.98 -6.51
N ASN A 115 -18.77 -13.45 -6.09
CA ASN A 115 -18.89 -14.32 -4.91
C ASN A 115 -18.08 -15.60 -5.07
N SER A 116 -18.10 -16.23 -6.26
CA SER A 116 -17.28 -17.41 -6.55
C SER A 116 -15.79 -17.09 -6.49
N LEU A 117 -15.36 -15.95 -7.05
CA LEU A 117 -13.97 -15.49 -6.99
C LEU A 117 -13.54 -15.19 -5.54
N GLN A 118 -14.42 -14.61 -4.72
CA GLN A 118 -14.13 -14.36 -3.30
C GLN A 118 -13.93 -15.68 -2.52
N GLN A 119 -14.73 -16.71 -2.79
CA GLN A 119 -14.53 -18.04 -2.18
C GLN A 119 -13.22 -18.69 -2.64
N GLN A 120 -12.85 -18.53 -3.91
CA GLN A 120 -11.56 -18.99 -4.42
C GLN A 120 -10.40 -18.26 -3.75
N LEU A 121 -10.52 -16.92 -3.56
CA LEU A 121 -9.52 -16.14 -2.83
C LEU A 121 -9.38 -16.62 -1.38
N LEU A 122 -10.49 -16.90 -0.69
CA LEU A 122 -10.49 -17.45 0.66
C LEU A 122 -9.80 -18.82 0.72
N SER A 123 -10.00 -19.66 -0.30
CA SER A 123 -9.32 -20.96 -0.41
C SER A 123 -7.81 -20.78 -0.60
N LEU A 124 -7.39 -19.85 -1.49
CA LEU A 124 -5.97 -19.54 -1.71
C LEU A 124 -5.32 -18.94 -0.46
N ALA A 125 -6.01 -18.05 0.25
CA ALA A 125 -5.54 -17.46 1.50
C ALA A 125 -5.40 -18.48 2.64
N ASN A 126 -6.10 -19.62 2.54
CA ASN A 126 -6.01 -20.74 3.46
C ASN A 126 -5.23 -21.95 2.89
N SER A 127 -4.36 -21.72 1.91
CA SER A 127 -3.54 -22.79 1.33
C SER A 127 -2.53 -23.35 2.34
N THR A 128 -2.24 -24.65 2.21
CA THR A 128 -1.30 -25.38 3.06
C THR A 128 -0.10 -25.91 2.28
N ASP A 129 0.98 -26.28 2.99
CA ASP A 129 2.23 -26.81 2.43
C ASP A 129 2.20 -28.33 2.15
N GLY A 130 1.04 -28.95 2.13
CA GLY A 130 0.90 -30.41 1.97
C GLY A 130 1.19 -31.24 3.24
N ALA A 131 1.92 -30.69 4.21
CA ALA A 131 2.10 -31.25 5.55
C ALA A 131 1.02 -30.75 6.53
N GLY A 132 0.08 -29.94 6.06
CA GLY A 132 -1.01 -29.39 6.86
C GLY A 132 -0.71 -28.03 7.49
N ASN A 133 0.47 -27.45 7.27
CA ASN A 133 0.78 -26.10 7.77
C ASN A 133 0.26 -25.04 6.79
N TYR A 134 -0.40 -24.03 7.31
CA TYR A 134 -0.90 -22.90 6.51
C TYR A 134 0.25 -21.98 6.12
N LEU A 135 0.20 -21.50 4.86
CA LEU A 135 1.26 -20.68 4.28
C LEU A 135 1.24 -19.23 4.79
N PHE A 136 0.04 -18.71 5.09
CA PHE A 136 -0.20 -17.30 5.40
C PHE A 136 -0.65 -17.04 6.84
N SER A 137 -0.39 -17.97 7.73
CA SER A 137 -0.74 -17.85 9.16
C SER A 137 0.31 -17.16 10.02
N GLY A 138 1.38 -16.66 9.40
CA GLY A 138 2.51 -16.10 10.14
C GLY A 138 3.37 -17.16 10.81
N SER A 139 3.59 -17.06 12.13
CA SER A 139 4.30 -18.09 12.90
C SER A 139 3.40 -19.24 13.37
N MET A 140 2.06 -19.07 13.31
CA MET A 140 1.05 -20.02 13.80
C MET A 140 0.66 -21.04 12.72
N ALA A 141 1.61 -21.80 12.18
CA ALA A 141 1.44 -22.66 11.01
C ALA A 141 0.26 -23.64 11.08
N ALA A 142 -0.13 -24.11 12.26
CA ALA A 142 -1.25 -25.04 12.45
C ALA A 142 -2.63 -24.35 12.50
N THR A 143 -2.69 -23.02 12.56
CA THR A 143 -3.94 -22.26 12.67
C THR A 143 -4.43 -21.81 11.31
N LYS A 144 -5.69 -22.11 10.97
CA LYS A 144 -6.33 -21.63 9.74
C LYS A 144 -6.40 -20.11 9.76
N PRO A 145 -5.70 -19.40 8.84
CA PRO A 145 -5.49 -17.95 8.97
C PRO A 145 -6.75 -17.11 8.71
N PHE A 146 -7.64 -17.54 7.81
CA PHE A 146 -8.82 -16.75 7.44
C PHE A 146 -10.10 -17.55 7.69
N ILE A 147 -11.01 -16.96 8.46
CA ILE A 147 -12.31 -17.53 8.77
C ILE A 147 -13.43 -16.63 8.25
N GLN A 148 -14.48 -17.24 7.71
CA GLN A 148 -15.69 -16.54 7.33
C GLN A 148 -16.51 -16.23 8.59
N THR A 149 -16.92 -14.98 8.76
CA THR A 149 -17.79 -14.53 9.84
C THR A 149 -19.00 -13.79 9.24
N PRO A 150 -20.08 -13.54 10.00
CA PRO A 150 -21.21 -12.73 9.52
C PRO A 150 -20.79 -11.32 9.06
N ASN A 151 -19.69 -10.78 9.60
CA ASN A 151 -19.17 -9.45 9.29
C ASN A 151 -18.08 -9.46 8.22
N GLY A 152 -17.90 -10.57 7.49
CA GLY A 152 -16.88 -10.73 6.45
C GLY A 152 -15.78 -11.72 6.84
N VAL A 153 -14.63 -11.63 6.20
CA VAL A 153 -13.49 -12.52 6.43
C VAL A 153 -12.56 -11.92 7.48
N GLN A 154 -12.29 -12.69 8.53
CA GLN A 154 -11.40 -12.29 9.63
C GLN A 154 -10.08 -13.08 9.58
N TYR A 155 -8.97 -12.39 9.81
CA TYR A 155 -7.66 -13.00 10.01
C TYR A 155 -7.47 -13.37 11.48
N VAL A 156 -7.05 -14.61 11.75
CA VAL A 156 -6.80 -15.15 13.08
C VAL A 156 -5.38 -15.71 13.24
N GLY A 157 -4.54 -15.53 12.23
CA GLY A 157 -3.09 -15.77 12.31
C GLY A 157 -2.38 -14.65 13.07
N ASP A 158 -1.05 -14.72 13.07
CA ASP A 158 -0.21 -13.67 13.64
C ASP A 158 0.64 -12.94 12.57
N GLN A 159 1.37 -11.90 12.99
CA GLN A 159 2.29 -11.15 12.13
C GLN A 159 3.74 -11.67 12.24
N GLY A 160 3.96 -12.78 12.95
CA GLY A 160 5.25 -13.41 13.08
C GLY A 160 5.74 -14.01 11.76
N GLN A 161 7.04 -14.25 11.68
CA GLN A 161 7.64 -14.94 10.53
C GLN A 161 8.51 -16.09 11.03
N GLN A 162 8.32 -17.27 10.46
CA GLN A 162 9.23 -18.38 10.66
C GLN A 162 10.47 -18.15 9.80
N SER A 163 11.64 -18.17 10.42
CA SER A 163 12.92 -18.02 9.74
C SER A 163 13.69 -19.32 9.75
N MET A 164 14.43 -19.60 8.68
CA MET A 164 15.29 -20.76 8.52
C MET A 164 16.72 -20.31 8.31
N GLN A 165 17.66 -20.92 9.07
CA GLN A 165 19.08 -20.61 8.91
C GLN A 165 19.63 -21.29 7.66
N ILE A 166 20.12 -20.49 6.72
CA ILE A 166 20.61 -20.95 5.41
C ILE A 166 22.12 -20.84 5.24
N THR A 167 22.77 -20.05 6.11
CA THR A 167 24.25 -19.98 6.22
C THR A 167 24.63 -19.72 7.67
N GLY A 168 25.91 -19.72 8.00
CA GLY A 168 26.41 -19.47 9.36
C GLY A 168 26.00 -18.11 9.94
N SER A 169 25.77 -17.11 9.09
CA SER A 169 25.43 -15.73 9.51
C SER A 169 24.04 -15.29 9.08
N ARG A 170 23.25 -16.14 8.40
CA ARG A 170 22.02 -15.70 7.74
C ARG A 170 20.83 -16.59 7.97
N GLN A 171 19.71 -15.93 8.27
CA GLN A 171 18.38 -16.53 8.32
C GLN A 171 17.45 -15.89 7.29
N VAL A 172 16.59 -16.66 6.66
CA VAL A 172 15.61 -16.20 5.69
C VAL A 172 14.20 -16.51 6.19
N PRO A 173 13.27 -15.54 6.18
CA PRO A 173 11.86 -15.79 6.47
C PRO A 173 11.25 -16.72 5.40
N VAL A 174 10.62 -17.79 5.82
CA VAL A 174 9.99 -18.79 4.95
C VAL A 174 8.47 -18.83 5.06
N SER A 175 7.89 -18.16 6.05
CA SER A 175 6.45 -17.93 6.18
C SER A 175 6.11 -16.48 5.88
N LEU A 176 4.85 -16.22 5.56
CA LEU A 176 4.30 -14.90 5.27
C LEU A 176 3.11 -14.64 6.19
N SER A 177 2.95 -13.38 6.63
CA SER A 177 1.75 -12.96 7.35
C SER A 177 0.62 -12.68 6.35
N GLY A 178 -0.52 -13.33 6.55
CA GLY A 178 -1.72 -13.06 5.76
C GLY A 178 -2.26 -11.65 5.98
N ALA A 179 -2.03 -11.05 7.15
CA ALA A 179 -2.42 -9.67 7.41
C ALA A 179 -1.72 -8.69 6.47
N ASP A 180 -0.42 -8.87 6.24
CA ASP A 180 0.36 -7.97 5.37
C ASP A 180 0.01 -8.14 3.88
N ILE A 181 -0.46 -9.34 3.49
CA ILE A 181 -0.82 -9.63 2.10
C ILE A 181 -2.25 -9.20 1.79
N PHE A 182 -3.21 -9.51 2.70
CA PHE A 182 -4.63 -9.45 2.40
C PHE A 182 -5.42 -8.41 3.19
N GLN A 183 -4.85 -7.76 4.24
CA GLN A 183 -5.60 -6.87 5.13
C GLN A 183 -5.02 -5.47 5.30
N ASN A 184 -3.71 -5.33 5.45
CA ASN A 184 -3.08 -4.04 5.76
C ASN A 184 -2.83 -3.20 4.49
N ILE A 185 -3.86 -3.06 3.64
CA ILE A 185 -3.73 -2.40 2.34
C ILE A 185 -4.40 -1.04 2.40
N LYS A 186 -3.69 -0.01 1.98
CA LYS A 186 -4.18 1.37 2.00
C LYS A 186 -5.30 1.58 1.00
N THR A 187 -6.39 2.23 1.46
CA THR A 187 -7.53 2.63 0.62
C THR A 187 -7.25 3.89 -0.20
N GLY A 188 -8.06 4.13 -1.21
CA GLY A 188 -7.99 5.33 -2.06
C GLY A 188 -6.66 5.43 -2.80
N ASN A 189 -6.08 6.62 -2.90
CA ASN A 189 -4.77 6.83 -3.54
C ASN A 189 -3.57 6.49 -2.62
N GLY A 190 -3.83 5.83 -1.48
CA GLY A 190 -2.82 5.48 -0.48
C GLY A 190 -2.58 6.56 0.59
N SER A 191 -2.97 7.79 0.33
CA SER A 191 -2.90 8.92 1.26
C SER A 191 -4.28 9.32 1.78
N PHE A 192 -5.25 9.41 0.88
CA PHE A 192 -6.65 9.64 1.20
C PHE A 192 -7.58 8.81 0.30
N ALA A 193 -8.81 8.63 0.74
CA ALA A 193 -9.88 8.00 -0.02
C ALA A 193 -11.00 9.00 -0.25
N THR A 194 -11.57 8.99 -1.46
CA THR A 194 -12.72 9.80 -1.85
C THR A 194 -13.98 8.94 -1.87
N SER A 195 -15.11 9.53 -1.49
CA SER A 195 -16.41 8.86 -1.56
C SER A 195 -17.54 9.87 -1.76
N ALA A 196 -18.57 9.48 -2.47
CA ALA A 196 -19.82 10.25 -2.53
C ALA A 196 -20.72 9.89 -1.34
N ALA A 197 -21.44 10.87 -0.80
CA ALA A 197 -22.46 10.60 0.20
C ALA A 197 -23.64 9.82 -0.42
N SER A 198 -24.23 8.92 0.38
CA SER A 198 -25.34 8.07 -0.08
C SER A 198 -26.62 8.85 -0.42
N GLY A 199 -26.74 10.08 0.08
CA GLY A 199 -27.87 10.97 -0.18
C GLY A 199 -27.73 11.84 -1.43
N ASN A 200 -26.65 11.73 -2.20
CA ASN A 200 -26.44 12.51 -3.41
C ASN A 200 -27.51 12.19 -4.47
N THR A 201 -28.05 13.23 -5.08
CA THR A 201 -29.15 13.13 -6.06
C THR A 201 -28.75 13.61 -7.46
N GLY A 202 -27.61 14.28 -7.58
CA GLY A 202 -27.02 14.71 -8.85
C GLY A 202 -26.25 13.61 -9.56
N THR A 203 -25.62 13.99 -10.66
CA THR A 203 -24.78 13.10 -11.47
C THR A 203 -23.28 13.29 -11.24
N GLY A 204 -22.91 13.93 -10.14
CA GLY A 204 -21.53 14.17 -9.78
C GLY A 204 -20.76 12.86 -9.52
N VAL A 205 -19.58 12.72 -10.15
CA VAL A 205 -18.67 11.58 -9.96
C VAL A 205 -17.31 12.13 -9.57
N ILE A 206 -16.82 11.70 -8.39
CA ILE A 206 -15.49 12.07 -7.87
C ILE A 206 -14.44 11.06 -8.30
N ASP A 207 -13.25 11.55 -8.63
CA ASP A 207 -12.07 10.73 -8.86
C ASP A 207 -11.39 10.33 -7.54
N PRO A 208 -10.41 9.39 -7.55
CA PRO A 208 -9.62 9.06 -6.36
C PRO A 208 -8.76 10.18 -5.83
N GLY A 209 -8.61 11.28 -6.59
CA GLY A 209 -7.75 12.40 -6.27
C GLY A 209 -6.25 12.09 -6.35
N ALA A 210 -5.44 13.14 -6.25
CA ALA A 210 -3.99 13.03 -6.29
C ALA A 210 -3.33 13.91 -5.23
N VAL A 211 -2.25 13.39 -4.64
CA VAL A 211 -1.34 14.18 -3.80
C VAL A 211 -0.31 14.82 -4.71
N THR A 212 -0.31 16.15 -4.78
CA THR A 212 0.61 16.95 -5.60
C THR A 212 1.88 17.31 -4.84
N ASP A 213 1.79 17.39 -3.50
CA ASP A 213 2.92 17.64 -2.61
C ASP A 213 2.82 16.75 -1.35
N PRO A 214 3.52 15.61 -1.33
CA PRO A 214 3.48 14.70 -0.18
C PRO A 214 3.98 15.31 1.13
N THR A 215 4.87 16.32 1.06
CA THR A 215 5.40 16.96 2.27
C THR A 215 4.32 17.77 2.97
N LYS A 216 3.50 18.48 2.23
CA LYS A 216 2.35 19.23 2.74
C LYS A 216 1.23 18.33 3.22
N TRP A 217 0.91 17.28 2.45
CA TRP A 217 -0.12 16.32 2.84
C TRP A 217 0.22 15.65 4.17
N ASN A 218 1.45 15.18 4.37
CA ASN A 218 1.87 14.48 5.58
C ASN A 218 1.82 15.34 6.85
N VAL A 219 2.01 16.65 6.74
CA VAL A 219 1.88 17.58 7.88
C VAL A 219 0.42 17.69 8.33
N VAL A 220 -0.52 17.55 7.42
CA VAL A 220 -1.96 17.79 7.63
C VAL A 220 -2.74 16.48 7.82
N ALA A 221 -2.20 15.35 7.35
CA ALA A 221 -2.92 14.08 7.20
C ALA A 221 -3.50 13.50 8.48
N ASN A 222 -3.03 13.92 9.65
CA ASN A 222 -3.40 13.25 10.92
C ASN A 222 -4.78 13.63 11.48
N SER A 223 -5.57 14.48 10.81
CA SER A 223 -6.88 14.88 11.35
C SER A 223 -7.89 15.43 10.35
N LYS A 224 -7.68 15.34 9.03
CA LYS A 224 -8.59 16.00 8.10
C LYS A 224 -9.61 15.04 7.48
N ASP A 225 -10.85 15.24 7.86
CA ASP A 225 -12.07 14.76 7.21
C ASP A 225 -12.70 15.96 6.51
N ILE A 226 -12.56 16.01 5.18
CA ILE A 226 -13.00 17.15 4.37
C ILE A 226 -14.19 16.73 3.52
N SER A 227 -15.18 17.60 3.43
CA SER A 227 -16.29 17.43 2.49
C SER A 227 -16.28 18.55 1.44
N VAL A 228 -16.52 18.16 0.19
CA VAL A 228 -16.89 19.07 -0.89
C VAL A 228 -18.41 19.09 -0.95
N LYS A 229 -19.04 20.19 -0.54
CA LYS A 229 -20.50 20.37 -0.55
C LYS A 229 -20.91 21.23 -1.73
N PHE A 230 -22.03 20.86 -2.37
CA PHE A 230 -22.53 21.56 -3.55
C PHE A 230 -23.86 22.26 -3.30
N SER A 231 -24.02 23.41 -3.93
CA SER A 231 -25.29 24.15 -4.01
C SER A 231 -25.53 24.60 -5.43
N VAL A 232 -26.78 24.48 -5.87
CA VAL A 232 -27.20 24.95 -7.20
C VAL A 232 -28.13 26.14 -7.03
N ILE A 233 -27.74 27.24 -7.60
CA ILE A 233 -28.45 28.53 -7.51
C ILE A 233 -29.11 28.84 -8.84
N GLY A 234 -30.37 29.24 -8.81
CA GLY A 234 -31.16 29.54 -10.02
C GLY A 234 -31.76 28.28 -10.65
N THR A 235 -32.39 28.49 -11.80
CA THR A 235 -33.04 27.44 -12.60
C THR A 235 -32.42 27.36 -13.99
N ALA A 236 -32.42 26.18 -14.59
CA ALA A 236 -31.95 26.01 -15.97
C ALA A 236 -32.66 26.98 -16.92
N PRO A 237 -31.95 27.60 -17.92
CA PRO A 237 -30.56 27.35 -18.33
C PRO A 237 -29.49 28.13 -17.55
N ASN A 238 -29.84 29.00 -16.63
CA ASN A 238 -28.93 29.93 -15.93
C ASN A 238 -28.56 29.46 -14.53
N ALA A 239 -28.71 28.16 -14.25
CA ALA A 239 -28.30 27.59 -12.97
C ALA A 239 -26.76 27.61 -12.80
N VAL A 240 -26.30 28.13 -11.66
CA VAL A 240 -24.89 28.16 -11.29
C VAL A 240 -24.67 27.17 -10.16
N THR A 241 -23.77 26.23 -10.37
CA THR A 241 -23.34 25.29 -9.33
C THR A 241 -22.13 25.86 -8.59
N THR A 242 -22.22 25.91 -7.28
CA THR A 242 -21.15 26.39 -6.39
C THR A 242 -20.75 25.29 -5.43
N TYR A 243 -19.54 25.36 -4.84
CA TYR A 243 -19.06 24.41 -3.85
C TYR A 243 -18.34 25.07 -2.68
N ASP A 244 -18.28 24.34 -1.59
CA ASP A 244 -17.51 24.67 -0.40
C ASP A 244 -16.63 23.48 0.00
N LEU A 245 -15.45 23.78 0.55
CA LEU A 245 -14.59 22.81 1.21
C LEU A 245 -14.80 22.92 2.72
N VAL A 246 -15.36 21.89 3.33
CA VAL A 246 -15.75 21.91 4.74
C VAL A 246 -14.88 20.95 5.52
N ASP A 247 -14.29 21.43 6.61
CA ASP A 247 -13.66 20.57 7.61
C ASP A 247 -14.76 19.96 8.48
N ASN A 248 -15.00 18.66 8.34
CA ASN A 248 -16.07 17.95 9.04
C ASN A 248 -15.86 17.89 10.56
N SER A 249 -14.63 18.10 11.04
CA SER A 249 -14.33 18.12 12.47
C SER A 249 -14.80 19.39 13.16
N THR A 250 -14.84 20.51 12.43
CA THR A 250 -15.24 21.81 12.95
C THR A 250 -16.58 22.30 12.37
N GLY A 251 -16.99 21.77 11.22
CA GLY A 251 -18.13 22.25 10.45
C GLY A 251 -17.86 23.55 9.70
N ASN A 252 -16.63 24.05 9.71
CA ASN A 252 -16.27 25.31 9.10
C ASN A 252 -15.83 25.13 7.64
N SER A 253 -16.15 26.12 6.82
CA SER A 253 -15.59 26.28 5.48
C SER A 253 -14.09 26.56 5.56
N LEU A 254 -13.29 25.77 4.85
CA LEU A 254 -11.86 26.02 4.67
C LEU A 254 -11.60 27.25 3.78
N LEU A 255 -12.57 27.60 2.92
CA LEU A 255 -12.45 28.73 1.99
C LEU A 255 -12.73 30.07 2.68
N THR A 256 -13.66 30.10 3.66
CA THR A 256 -14.06 31.34 4.35
C THR A 256 -13.58 31.41 5.80
N GLY A 257 -13.23 30.29 6.43
CA GLY A 257 -12.91 30.21 7.86
C GLY A 257 -14.12 30.29 8.79
N LEU A 258 -15.34 30.44 8.26
CA LEU A 258 -16.59 30.56 8.99
C LEU A 258 -17.36 29.23 8.94
N ALA A 259 -18.40 29.10 9.78
CA ALA A 259 -19.32 27.97 9.67
C ALA A 259 -19.88 27.87 8.23
N SER A 260 -19.80 26.66 7.65
CA SER A 260 -20.29 26.44 6.30
C SER A 260 -21.81 26.61 6.26
N ALA A 261 -22.31 27.31 5.23
CA ALA A 261 -23.73 27.49 5.05
C ALA A 261 -24.47 26.14 4.90
N VAL A 262 -25.67 26.06 5.43
CA VAL A 262 -26.43 24.79 5.37
C VAL A 262 -26.89 24.47 3.94
N ASN A 263 -27.30 25.50 3.17
CA ASN A 263 -27.89 25.35 1.82
C ASN A 263 -27.22 26.23 0.76
N GLY A 264 -26.04 26.79 1.02
CA GLY A 264 -25.37 27.72 0.13
C GLY A 264 -26.02 29.10 0.08
N PRO A 265 -25.67 29.97 -0.87
CA PRO A 265 -24.64 29.79 -1.90
C PRO A 265 -23.25 29.54 -1.30
N TYR A 266 -22.47 28.72 -1.99
CA TYR A 266 -21.11 28.40 -1.54
C TYR A 266 -20.06 29.33 -2.22
N PRO A 267 -18.86 29.48 -1.58
CA PRO A 267 -17.92 30.52 -1.99
C PRO A 267 -17.27 30.28 -3.35
N ALA A 268 -17.13 29.06 -3.83
CA ALA A 268 -16.43 28.75 -5.06
C ALA A 268 -17.38 28.28 -6.18
N THR A 269 -17.16 28.71 -7.40
CA THR A 269 -17.94 28.24 -8.57
C THR A 269 -17.40 26.90 -9.06
N TYR A 270 -18.32 25.99 -9.39
CA TYR A 270 -18.00 24.68 -9.89
C TYR A 270 -18.06 24.63 -11.43
N THR A 271 -17.05 24.01 -12.03
CA THR A 271 -17.05 23.60 -13.44
C THR A 271 -16.69 22.13 -13.53
N SER A 272 -17.55 21.37 -14.19
CA SER A 272 -17.37 19.92 -14.34
C SER A 272 -16.00 19.57 -14.94
N GLY A 273 -15.27 18.64 -14.32
CA GLY A 273 -13.98 18.17 -14.79
C GLY A 273 -12.78 19.05 -14.41
N ASN A 274 -13.00 20.22 -13.82
CA ASN A 274 -11.89 21.03 -13.30
C ASN A 274 -11.41 20.45 -11.96
N ALA A 275 -10.10 20.48 -11.75
CA ALA A 275 -9.51 20.06 -10.49
C ALA A 275 -9.88 21.03 -9.36
N ILE A 276 -10.42 20.51 -8.29
CA ILE A 276 -10.65 21.21 -7.03
C ILE A 276 -9.38 21.04 -6.19
N SER A 277 -8.61 22.13 -6.08
CA SER A 277 -7.41 22.14 -5.26
C SER A 277 -7.77 22.16 -3.78
N LEU A 278 -7.15 21.32 -2.99
CA LEU A 278 -7.22 21.37 -1.52
C LEU A 278 -6.19 22.37 -1.00
N SER A 279 -6.20 23.57 -1.59
CA SER A 279 -5.36 24.68 -1.20
C SER A 279 -6.09 26.01 -1.42
N HIS A 280 -5.83 26.94 -0.53
CA HIS A 280 -6.31 28.29 -0.62
C HIS A 280 -5.22 29.26 -0.16
N SER A 281 -4.89 30.22 -1.01
CA SER A 281 -3.95 31.28 -0.64
C SER A 281 -4.68 32.33 0.18
N ALA A 282 -4.17 32.67 1.36
CA ALA A 282 -4.69 33.84 2.06
C ALA A 282 -4.49 35.05 1.15
N VAL A 283 -5.56 35.71 0.85
CA VAL A 283 -5.44 37.06 0.29
C VAL A 283 -5.15 37.95 1.48
N THR A 284 -3.93 38.47 1.54
CA THR A 284 -3.61 39.59 2.43
C THR A 284 -4.52 40.74 2.04
N PRO A 285 -5.38 41.24 2.96
CA PRO A 285 -6.08 42.50 2.68
C PRO A 285 -4.99 43.52 2.34
N ALA A 286 -5.12 44.17 1.20
CA ALA A 286 -4.24 45.26 0.86
C ALA A 286 -4.24 46.26 2.03
N SER A 287 -3.05 46.57 2.57
CA SER A 287 -2.93 47.50 3.66
C SER A 287 -3.65 48.80 3.30
N GLY A 288 -4.25 49.48 4.27
CA GLY A 288 -5.24 50.56 4.09
C GLY A 288 -5.00 51.67 3.05
N SER A 289 -3.77 51.78 2.47
CA SER A 289 -3.49 52.65 1.32
C SER A 289 -4.04 52.07 -0.01
N ALA A 290 -4.02 50.74 -0.19
CA ALA A 290 -4.56 50.08 -1.37
C ALA A 290 -6.11 50.03 -1.37
N LEU A 291 -6.76 50.12 -0.20
CA LEU A 291 -8.21 50.26 -0.10
C LEU A 291 -8.65 51.68 -0.50
N ALA A 292 -7.86 52.70 -0.18
CA ALA A 292 -8.12 54.09 -0.60
C ALA A 292 -7.89 54.26 -2.11
N ASP A 293 -6.84 53.63 -2.66
CA ASP A 293 -6.55 53.67 -4.10
C ASP A 293 -7.52 52.76 -4.89
N ALA A 294 -7.99 51.63 -4.34
CA ALA A 294 -9.03 50.83 -4.95
C ALA A 294 -10.39 51.56 -4.94
N SER A 295 -10.70 52.31 -3.90
CA SER A 295 -11.90 53.16 -3.83
C SER A 295 -11.86 54.30 -4.81
N SER A 296 -10.71 54.98 -5.03
CA SER A 296 -10.56 56.04 -6.01
C SER A 296 -10.46 55.53 -7.45
N ASN A 297 -9.88 54.34 -7.67
CA ASN A 297 -9.84 53.69 -8.96
C ASN A 297 -11.17 52.99 -9.30
N ALA A 298 -11.94 52.54 -8.32
CA ALA A 298 -13.31 52.06 -8.50
C ALA A 298 -14.22 53.17 -8.97
N THR A 299 -14.10 54.39 -8.42
CA THR A 299 -14.87 55.57 -8.88
C THR A 299 -14.47 55.99 -10.30
N ALA A 300 -13.25 55.79 -10.73
CA ALA A 300 -12.80 56.07 -12.10
C ALA A 300 -13.17 54.94 -13.09
N ALA A 301 -13.15 53.70 -12.64
CA ALA A 301 -13.58 52.52 -13.41
C ALA A 301 -15.11 52.46 -13.53
N ASP A 302 -15.85 52.86 -12.48
CA ASP A 302 -17.32 52.97 -12.50
C ASP A 302 -17.81 54.02 -13.51
N ALA A 303 -17.08 55.12 -13.71
CA ALA A 303 -17.37 56.10 -14.76
C ALA A 303 -17.10 55.55 -16.18
N ALA A 304 -16.15 54.62 -16.33
CA ALA A 304 -15.85 53.96 -17.60
C ALA A 304 -16.72 52.69 -17.82
N ALA A 305 -17.11 51.97 -16.77
CA ALA A 305 -17.95 50.77 -16.84
C ALA A 305 -19.45 51.14 -17.01
N ALA A 306 -19.89 52.28 -16.54
CA ALA A 306 -21.24 52.79 -16.78
C ALA A 306 -21.56 52.96 -18.29
N ALA A 307 -20.54 52.99 -19.14
CA ALA A 307 -20.70 53.06 -20.59
C ALA A 307 -20.82 51.68 -21.29
N THR A 308 -20.56 50.54 -20.60
CA THR A 308 -20.44 49.24 -21.27
C THR A 308 -21.08 48.04 -20.54
N VAL A 309 -21.77 48.21 -19.40
CA VAL A 309 -22.42 47.10 -18.68
C VAL A 309 -23.78 46.79 -19.30
N THR A 310 -23.78 45.88 -20.24
CA THR A 310 -25.00 45.23 -20.73
C THR A 310 -25.58 44.30 -19.66
N GLY A 311 -26.89 44.30 -19.50
CA GLY A 311 -27.78 43.73 -18.51
C GLY A 311 -27.54 42.37 -17.85
N THR A 312 -26.45 41.65 -18.14
CA THR A 312 -26.18 40.31 -17.59
C THR A 312 -25.54 40.32 -16.19
N THR A 313 -24.73 41.31 -15.86
CA THR A 313 -24.07 41.45 -14.53
C THR A 313 -25.02 42.00 -13.47
N LEU A 314 -25.93 42.87 -13.82
CA LEU A 314 -27.00 43.36 -12.94
C LEU A 314 -28.02 42.28 -12.60
N ASN A 315 -28.31 41.37 -13.52
CA ASN A 315 -29.18 40.20 -13.27
C ASN A 315 -28.59 39.21 -12.27
N ALA A 316 -27.27 39.02 -12.29
CA ALA A 316 -26.60 38.10 -11.34
C ALA A 316 -26.63 38.68 -9.91
N ALA A 317 -26.28 39.94 -9.72
CA ALA A 317 -26.31 40.58 -8.40
C ALA A 317 -27.75 40.69 -7.83
N GLY A 318 -28.74 40.91 -8.67
CA GLY A 318 -30.15 40.91 -8.27
C GLY A 318 -30.64 39.53 -7.85
N SER A 319 -30.20 38.47 -8.52
CA SER A 319 -30.54 37.07 -8.16
C SER A 319 -29.92 36.63 -6.83
N GLU A 320 -28.69 37.04 -6.56
CA GLU A 320 -28.01 36.74 -5.30
C GLU A 320 -28.65 37.49 -4.13
N ALA A 321 -29.01 38.76 -4.32
CA ALA A 321 -29.72 39.54 -3.33
C ALA A 321 -31.10 38.93 -3.01
N TYR A 322 -31.84 38.46 -4.03
CA TYR A 322 -33.09 37.74 -3.84
C TYR A 322 -32.92 36.49 -2.99
N THR A 323 -31.95 35.63 -3.34
CA THR A 323 -31.71 34.34 -2.67
C THR A 323 -31.31 34.55 -1.21
N ALA A 324 -30.43 35.49 -0.93
CA ALA A 324 -30.00 35.82 0.42
C ALA A 324 -31.15 36.36 1.28
N ALA A 325 -31.96 37.26 0.72
CA ALA A 325 -33.12 37.82 1.40
C ALA A 325 -34.21 36.77 1.68
N TYR A 326 -34.49 35.88 0.73
CA TYR A 326 -35.45 34.79 0.86
C TYR A 326 -35.04 33.82 1.97
N ASN A 327 -33.80 33.37 1.95
CA ASN A 327 -33.27 32.43 2.94
C ASN A 327 -33.24 33.02 4.36
N ALA A 328 -32.86 34.28 4.49
CA ALA A 328 -32.88 35.00 5.75
C ALA A 328 -34.29 35.17 6.32
N ALA A 329 -35.28 35.44 5.47
CA ALA A 329 -36.67 35.54 5.86
C ALA A 329 -37.24 34.17 6.34
N ILE A 330 -36.97 33.10 5.62
CA ILE A 330 -37.33 31.71 6.01
C ILE A 330 -36.68 31.32 7.34
N ALA A 331 -35.38 31.58 7.50
CA ALA A 331 -34.67 31.32 8.74
C ALA A 331 -35.22 32.11 9.94
N GLY A 332 -35.80 33.29 9.67
CA GLY A 332 -36.49 34.11 10.64
C GLY A 332 -37.92 33.67 10.93
N GLY A 333 -38.43 32.62 10.28
CA GLY A 333 -39.79 32.07 10.52
C GLY A 333 -40.88 32.65 9.65
N ALA A 334 -40.58 33.38 8.57
CA ALA A 334 -41.55 33.85 7.61
C ALA A 334 -42.12 32.69 6.76
N SER A 335 -43.39 32.84 6.30
CA SER A 335 -43.93 31.87 5.33
C SER A 335 -43.19 32.00 3.98
N ALA A 336 -43.17 30.93 3.17
CA ALA A 336 -42.52 30.96 1.86
C ALA A 336 -43.05 32.06 0.93
N ALA A 337 -44.33 32.40 1.03
CA ALA A 337 -44.97 33.45 0.26
C ALA A 337 -44.51 34.87 0.70
N ASP A 338 -44.42 35.10 2.02
CA ASP A 338 -43.91 36.37 2.57
C ASP A 338 -42.43 36.55 2.32
N ALA A 339 -41.65 35.47 2.46
CA ALA A 339 -40.21 35.48 2.13
C ALA A 339 -39.96 35.79 0.66
N ALA A 340 -40.75 35.20 -0.25
CA ALA A 340 -40.66 35.47 -1.70
C ALA A 340 -41.00 36.93 -2.03
N THR A 341 -42.02 37.46 -1.38
CA THR A 341 -42.46 38.87 -1.57
C THR A 341 -41.40 39.86 -1.10
N ALA A 342 -40.81 39.62 0.09
CA ALA A 342 -39.73 40.44 0.63
C ALA A 342 -38.45 40.35 -0.24
N ALA A 343 -38.09 39.17 -0.71
CA ALA A 343 -36.94 38.94 -1.57
C ALA A 343 -37.09 39.58 -2.95
N ALA A 344 -38.30 39.52 -3.54
CA ALA A 344 -38.61 40.20 -4.83
C ALA A 344 -38.49 41.72 -4.74
N ALA A 345 -38.94 42.30 -3.60
CA ALA A 345 -38.80 43.76 -3.36
C ALA A 345 -37.30 44.18 -3.29
N ILE A 346 -36.46 43.37 -2.63
CA ILE A 346 -35.02 43.61 -2.55
C ILE A 346 -34.36 43.45 -3.93
N GLN A 347 -34.76 42.44 -4.69
CA GLN A 347 -34.30 42.22 -6.05
C GLN A 347 -34.65 43.43 -6.95
N SER A 348 -35.87 43.91 -6.86
CA SER A 348 -36.34 45.09 -7.63
C SER A 348 -35.59 46.35 -7.23
N ALA A 349 -35.29 46.56 -5.96
CA ALA A 349 -34.48 47.67 -5.47
C ALA A 349 -33.03 47.59 -5.96
N ALA A 350 -32.45 46.38 -6.00
CA ALA A 350 -31.11 46.13 -6.55
C ALA A 350 -31.05 46.46 -8.06
N HIS A 351 -32.11 46.16 -8.81
CA HIS A 351 -32.20 46.53 -10.25
C HIS A 351 -32.44 48.00 -10.50
N ALA A 352 -33.16 48.70 -9.61
CA ALA A 352 -33.51 50.10 -9.77
C ALA A 352 -32.40 51.08 -9.32
N GLY A 353 -31.52 50.62 -8.44
CA GLY A 353 -30.56 51.45 -7.73
C GLY A 353 -29.25 51.75 -8.46
N GLY A 354 -29.08 51.34 -9.74
CA GLY A 354 -27.92 51.70 -10.59
C GLY A 354 -26.60 51.94 -9.86
N THR A 355 -25.69 51.01 -9.98
CA THR A 355 -24.22 51.11 -10.01
C THR A 355 -23.39 51.57 -8.80
N THR A 356 -23.89 51.88 -7.62
CA THR A 356 -22.99 52.14 -6.47
C THR A 356 -23.39 51.34 -5.22
N ALA A 357 -22.39 50.73 -4.53
CA ALA A 357 -22.58 50.01 -3.28
C ALA A 357 -23.32 50.86 -2.23
N THR A 358 -23.18 52.17 -2.25
CA THR A 358 -23.86 53.12 -1.36
C THR A 358 -25.35 53.23 -1.64
N SER A 359 -25.79 53.18 -2.91
CA SER A 359 -27.22 53.18 -3.26
C SER A 359 -27.90 51.83 -2.94
N LEU A 360 -27.17 50.74 -2.99
CA LEU A 360 -27.66 49.40 -2.61
C LEU A 360 -27.81 49.26 -1.07
N VAL A 361 -26.91 49.85 -0.30
CA VAL A 361 -27.04 49.98 1.16
C VAL A 361 -28.21 50.88 1.53
N ALA A 362 -28.42 51.98 0.78
CA ALA A 362 -29.60 52.83 0.95
C ALA A 362 -30.92 52.13 0.58
N ALA A 363 -30.92 51.28 -0.44
CA ALA A 363 -32.07 50.43 -0.78
C ALA A 363 -32.35 49.36 0.28
N ALA A 364 -31.32 48.79 0.89
CA ALA A 364 -31.45 47.85 2.00
C ALA A 364 -31.99 48.55 3.30
N THR A 365 -31.59 49.81 3.55
CA THR A 365 -32.08 50.61 4.68
C THR A 365 -33.51 51.08 4.44
N ALA A 366 -33.92 51.35 3.20
CA ALA A 366 -35.31 51.67 2.83
C ALA A 366 -36.29 50.46 3.01
N SER A 367 -35.77 49.25 3.15
CA SER A 367 -36.53 48.03 3.47
C SER A 367 -37.19 48.10 4.85
N SER A 368 -36.77 48.99 5.75
CA SER A 368 -37.51 49.26 7.00
C SER A 368 -38.90 49.90 6.75
N THR A 369 -39.11 50.54 5.57
CA THR A 369 -40.39 51.08 5.12
C THR A 369 -41.28 50.07 4.39
N ILE A 370 -40.72 48.93 3.92
CA ILE A 370 -41.47 47.82 3.31
C ILE A 370 -42.28 47.03 4.40
N SER A 371 -41.82 47.05 5.65
CA SER A 371 -42.52 46.47 6.81
C SER A 371 -43.89 47.07 7.08
N ALA A 372 -44.19 48.27 6.53
CA ALA A 372 -45.46 48.95 6.73
C ALA A 372 -46.53 48.60 5.66
N ALA A 373 -46.13 47.93 4.57
CA ALA A 373 -47.02 47.61 3.44
C ALA A 373 -47.50 46.14 3.36
N THR A 374 -46.91 45.25 4.13
CA THR A 374 -47.31 43.82 4.19
C THR A 374 -48.12 43.55 5.48
N THR A 375 -49.40 43.41 5.34
CA THR A 375 -50.32 43.00 6.41
C THR A 375 -50.16 41.51 6.72
N GLY A 376 -49.14 41.17 7.46
CA GLY A 376 -48.95 39.78 7.93
C GLY A 376 -47.55 39.56 8.50
N THR A 377 -47.48 39.39 9.76
CA THR A 377 -46.48 38.73 10.64
C THR A 377 -44.96 38.72 10.34
N VAL A 378 -44.42 39.54 9.47
CA VAL A 378 -42.98 39.77 9.36
C VAL A 378 -42.55 40.81 10.38
N THR A 379 -41.90 40.41 11.47
CA THR A 379 -41.40 41.32 12.49
C THR A 379 -40.28 42.19 11.94
N SER A 380 -40.13 43.44 12.43
CA SER A 380 -39.08 44.38 12.01
C SER A 380 -37.65 43.80 12.15
N SER A 381 -37.44 42.83 13.03
CA SER A 381 -36.17 42.14 13.19
C SER A 381 -35.85 41.16 12.04
N ILE A 382 -36.89 40.57 11.43
CA ILE A 382 -36.73 39.64 10.29
C ILE A 382 -36.43 40.47 9.03
N ALA A 383 -37.10 41.57 8.83
CA ALA A 383 -36.81 42.49 7.71
C ALA A 383 -35.39 43.08 7.80
N ALA A 384 -34.95 43.46 9.00
CA ALA A 384 -33.59 43.95 9.21
C ALA A 384 -32.52 42.85 8.98
N SER A 385 -32.78 41.62 9.37
CA SER A 385 -31.90 40.47 9.15
C SER A 385 -31.79 40.14 7.65
N ALA A 386 -32.91 40.17 6.93
CA ALA A 386 -32.97 39.95 5.49
C ALA A 386 -32.25 41.07 4.73
N ALA A 387 -32.39 42.34 5.14
CA ALA A 387 -31.70 43.47 4.55
C ALA A 387 -30.18 43.42 4.79
N ASN A 388 -29.73 43.00 5.99
CA ASN A 388 -28.30 42.82 6.28
C ASN A 388 -27.70 41.67 5.50
N ALA A 389 -28.42 40.56 5.35
CA ALA A 389 -27.97 39.41 4.54
C ALA A 389 -27.85 39.77 3.06
N ALA A 390 -28.84 40.55 2.53
CA ALA A 390 -28.81 41.05 1.17
C ALA A 390 -27.65 42.04 0.95
N ALA A 391 -27.41 42.98 1.87
CA ALA A 391 -26.30 43.91 1.81
C ALA A 391 -24.93 43.20 1.85
N THR A 392 -24.80 42.13 2.64
CA THR A 392 -23.59 41.30 2.69
C THR A 392 -23.41 40.52 1.39
N ALA A 393 -24.47 39.96 0.81
CA ALA A 393 -24.42 39.25 -0.46
C ALA A 393 -24.06 40.20 -1.63
N ILE A 394 -24.59 41.43 -1.63
CA ILE A 394 -24.28 42.45 -2.60
C ILE A 394 -22.83 42.93 -2.46
N ALA A 395 -22.34 43.12 -1.22
CA ALA A 395 -20.94 43.48 -0.96
C ALA A 395 -19.99 42.37 -1.41
N ASN A 396 -20.37 41.10 -1.21
CA ASN A 396 -19.62 39.97 -1.69
C ASN A 396 -19.66 39.81 -3.22
N ALA A 397 -20.80 40.08 -3.85
CA ALA A 397 -20.93 40.09 -5.32
C ALA A 397 -20.15 41.23 -5.96
N ALA A 398 -20.13 42.43 -5.36
CA ALA A 398 -19.31 43.56 -5.80
C ALA A 398 -17.81 43.28 -5.62
N ALA A 399 -17.40 42.58 -4.59
CA ALA A 399 -16.05 42.07 -4.40
C ALA A 399 -15.71 40.96 -5.40
N GLY A 400 -16.70 40.17 -5.85
CA GLY A 400 -16.55 39.08 -6.82
C GLY A 400 -16.26 39.52 -8.26
N VAL A 401 -16.56 40.77 -8.61
CA VAL A 401 -16.21 41.37 -9.92
C VAL A 401 -14.72 41.73 -10.00
N ALA A 402 -14.04 41.82 -8.86
CA ALA A 402 -12.59 42.12 -8.78
C ALA A 402 -11.74 40.86 -8.42
N GLY A 403 -12.03 39.71 -9.04
CA GLY A 403 -11.22 38.51 -8.85
C GLY A 403 -11.28 38.01 -7.40
N THR A 404 -12.17 37.09 -7.14
CA THR A 404 -12.55 36.49 -5.87
C THR A 404 -11.36 36.09 -5.00
N ALA A 405 -10.99 36.95 -4.08
CA ALA A 405 -10.15 36.60 -2.98
C ALA A 405 -11.04 36.26 -1.77
N PHE A 406 -11.24 34.98 -1.49
CA PHE A 406 -11.90 34.55 -0.25
C PHE A 406 -11.04 34.93 0.95
N ALA A 407 -11.63 35.57 1.96
CA ALA A 407 -10.94 36.05 3.17
C ALA A 407 -10.69 34.91 4.18
N GLY A 408 -10.66 33.65 3.74
CA GLY A 408 -10.38 32.48 4.60
C GLY A 408 -8.90 32.34 4.95
N PRO A 409 -8.56 31.59 5.99
CA PRO A 409 -7.18 31.31 6.35
C PRO A 409 -6.49 30.56 5.19
N ALA A 410 -5.23 30.94 4.93
CA ALA A 410 -4.43 30.19 3.96
C ALA A 410 -4.31 28.73 4.40
N PHE A 411 -4.55 27.81 3.50
CA PHE A 411 -4.23 26.41 3.68
C PHE A 411 -3.69 25.84 2.37
N ASP A 412 -2.84 24.84 2.48
CA ASP A 412 -2.34 24.10 1.33
C ASP A 412 -2.05 22.68 1.78
N TYR A 413 -2.92 21.77 1.40
CA TYR A 413 -2.78 20.35 1.72
C TYR A 413 -2.00 19.58 0.65
N GLY A 414 -1.55 20.25 -0.41
CA GLY A 414 -0.78 19.61 -1.47
C GLY A 414 -1.53 18.48 -2.16
N ALA A 415 -2.85 18.61 -2.33
CA ALA A 415 -3.69 17.59 -2.96
C ALA A 415 -4.81 18.23 -3.78
N ASN A 416 -5.37 17.46 -4.70
CA ASN A 416 -6.53 17.85 -5.48
C ASN A 416 -7.47 16.66 -5.70
N VAL A 417 -8.71 16.96 -6.03
CA VAL A 417 -9.73 16.02 -6.50
C VAL A 417 -10.43 16.59 -7.72
N THR A 418 -10.95 15.73 -8.58
CA THR A 418 -11.77 16.15 -9.73
C THR A 418 -13.16 15.57 -9.59
N ILE A 419 -14.16 16.41 -9.80
CA ILE A 419 -15.55 15.97 -9.85
C ILE A 419 -16.06 16.25 -11.26
N THR A 420 -16.65 15.24 -11.89
CA THR A 420 -17.27 15.34 -13.21
C THR A 420 -18.79 15.24 -13.08
N GLY A 421 -19.53 15.63 -14.13
CA GLY A 421 -20.98 15.59 -14.11
C GLY A 421 -21.60 16.83 -13.48
N ALA A 422 -22.86 16.72 -13.07
CA ALA A 422 -23.66 17.81 -12.51
C ALA A 422 -24.12 17.45 -11.09
N PRO A 423 -23.40 17.85 -10.04
CA PRO A 423 -23.85 17.71 -8.67
C PRO A 423 -25.16 18.50 -8.46
N ALA A 424 -26.05 17.95 -7.66
CA ALA A 424 -27.30 18.60 -7.26
C ALA A 424 -27.11 19.43 -5.97
N ASN A 425 -28.13 20.21 -5.65
CA ASN A 425 -28.15 20.97 -4.40
C ASN A 425 -28.11 20.05 -3.19
N GLY A 426 -27.14 20.25 -2.29
CA GLY A 426 -26.92 19.42 -1.11
C GLY A 426 -26.02 18.19 -1.33
N ASP A 427 -25.61 17.89 -2.57
CA ASP A 427 -24.66 16.80 -2.82
C ASP A 427 -23.34 17.05 -2.09
N THR A 428 -22.79 15.95 -1.57
CA THR A 428 -21.57 15.99 -0.77
C THR A 428 -20.62 14.88 -1.19
N PHE A 429 -19.34 15.22 -1.29
CA PHE A 429 -18.27 14.28 -1.55
C PHE A 429 -17.23 14.37 -0.43
N ASN A 430 -16.83 13.23 0.13
CA ASN A 430 -15.94 13.16 1.27
C ASN A 430 -14.53 12.81 0.84
N ILE A 431 -13.57 13.42 1.50
CA ILE A 431 -12.13 13.18 1.35
C ILE A 431 -11.62 12.86 2.74
N LYS A 432 -11.31 11.59 2.99
CA LYS A 432 -10.90 11.07 4.30
C LYS A 432 -9.50 10.49 4.22
N GLN A 433 -8.77 10.51 5.33
CA GLN A 433 -7.49 9.84 5.41
C GLN A 433 -7.61 8.36 5.00
N SER A 434 -6.62 7.87 4.24
CA SER A 434 -6.55 6.47 3.87
C SER A 434 -6.46 5.58 5.11
N THR A 435 -7.29 4.57 5.16
CA THR A 435 -7.29 3.52 6.19
C THR A 435 -6.81 2.22 5.60
N ASN A 436 -6.60 1.21 6.42
CA ASN A 436 -6.32 -0.13 5.94
C ASN A 436 -7.64 -0.87 5.68
N GLU A 437 -7.71 -1.57 4.56
CA GLU A 437 -8.84 -2.41 4.19
C GLU A 437 -8.34 -3.77 3.71
N SER A 438 -9.20 -4.80 3.80
CA SER A 438 -8.86 -6.12 3.29
C SER A 438 -9.35 -6.31 1.86
N ILE A 439 -8.62 -7.09 1.06
CA ILE A 439 -9.06 -7.48 -0.30
C ILE A 439 -10.47 -8.11 -0.27
N PHE A 440 -10.78 -8.87 0.78
CA PHE A 440 -12.11 -9.48 0.95
C PHE A 440 -13.21 -8.43 1.12
N THR A 441 -12.92 -7.36 1.85
CA THR A 441 -13.85 -6.23 2.04
C THR A 441 -14.02 -5.47 0.73
N THR A 442 -12.94 -5.21 0.00
CA THR A 442 -12.99 -4.55 -1.32
C THR A 442 -13.89 -5.33 -2.29
N ILE A 443 -13.72 -6.66 -2.38
CA ILE A 443 -14.58 -7.52 -3.23
C ILE A 443 -16.02 -7.54 -2.70
N GLY A 444 -16.22 -7.61 -1.38
CA GLY A 444 -17.53 -7.56 -0.75
C GLY A 444 -18.27 -6.24 -1.03
N ASN A 445 -17.56 -5.12 -1.02
CA ASN A 445 -18.11 -3.81 -1.39
C ASN A 445 -18.53 -3.77 -2.87
N LEU A 446 -17.73 -4.39 -3.77
CA LEU A 446 -18.10 -4.52 -5.18
C LEU A 446 -19.37 -5.35 -5.36
N ILE A 447 -19.47 -6.49 -4.70
CA ILE A 447 -20.68 -7.34 -4.73
C ILE A 447 -21.89 -6.57 -4.22
N SER A 448 -21.74 -5.83 -3.14
CA SER A 448 -22.82 -5.02 -2.53
C SER A 448 -23.26 -3.90 -3.46
N ALA A 449 -22.30 -3.22 -4.11
CA ALA A 449 -22.59 -2.17 -5.09
C ALA A 449 -23.44 -2.68 -6.26
N LEU A 450 -23.14 -3.89 -6.76
CA LEU A 450 -23.86 -4.50 -7.89
C LEU A 450 -25.26 -5.03 -7.50
N ASN A 451 -25.45 -5.41 -6.26
CA ASN A 451 -26.75 -5.84 -5.74
C ASN A 451 -27.67 -4.67 -5.36
N SER A 452 -27.15 -3.44 -5.30
CA SER A 452 -27.95 -2.25 -5.01
C SER A 452 -28.79 -1.87 -6.24
N PRO A 453 -30.09 -1.56 -6.07
CA PRO A 453 -30.93 -1.14 -7.18
C PRO A 453 -30.41 0.18 -7.75
N SER A 454 -30.17 0.19 -9.06
CA SER A 454 -29.54 1.33 -9.76
C SER A 454 -30.36 1.64 -11.02
N THR A 455 -31.30 2.58 -10.90
CA THR A 455 -32.06 3.09 -12.03
C THR A 455 -32.01 4.62 -12.08
N GLY A 456 -31.73 5.16 -13.25
CA GLY A 456 -31.63 6.60 -13.48
C GLY A 456 -30.22 7.18 -13.32
N PRO A 457 -30.05 8.45 -13.78
CA PRO A 457 -28.73 9.10 -13.88
C PRO A 457 -28.01 9.25 -12.52
N ALA A 458 -28.70 9.59 -11.45
CA ALA A 458 -28.12 9.73 -10.11
C ALA A 458 -27.63 8.39 -9.55
N ALA A 459 -28.42 7.31 -9.75
CA ALA A 459 -28.05 5.97 -9.33
C ALA A 459 -26.84 5.43 -10.12
N ASN A 460 -26.75 5.75 -11.42
CA ASN A 460 -25.57 5.44 -12.22
C ASN A 460 -24.32 6.21 -11.73
N ALA A 461 -24.47 7.46 -11.35
CA ALA A 461 -23.37 8.24 -10.76
C ALA A 461 -22.94 7.68 -9.39
N ALA A 462 -23.88 7.26 -8.55
CA ALA A 462 -23.60 6.60 -7.29
C ALA A 462 -22.80 5.29 -7.50
N LEU A 463 -23.21 4.47 -8.46
CA LEU A 463 -22.47 3.26 -8.84
C LEU A 463 -21.08 3.59 -9.38
N SER A 464 -20.95 4.61 -10.23
CA SER A 464 -19.64 5.06 -10.75
C SER A 464 -18.71 5.47 -9.62
N ASN A 465 -19.20 6.23 -8.64
CA ASN A 465 -18.41 6.63 -7.48
C ASN A 465 -17.90 5.43 -6.68
N GLN A 466 -18.77 4.44 -6.47
CA GLN A 466 -18.40 3.19 -5.77
C GLN A 466 -17.37 2.39 -6.60
N LEU A 467 -17.58 2.23 -7.90
CA LEU A 467 -16.66 1.50 -8.79
C LEU A 467 -15.31 2.19 -8.90
N ASN A 468 -15.24 3.53 -8.94
CA ASN A 468 -13.99 4.27 -8.95
C ASN A 468 -13.18 4.02 -7.65
N SER A 469 -13.83 4.12 -6.50
CA SER A 469 -13.18 3.85 -5.21
C SER A 469 -12.71 2.39 -5.09
N ILE A 470 -13.57 1.44 -5.45
CA ILE A 470 -13.27 0.01 -5.42
C ILE A 470 -12.17 -0.34 -6.44
N GLY A 471 -12.22 0.22 -7.66
CA GLY A 471 -11.20 0.02 -8.68
C GLY A 471 -9.82 0.49 -8.23
N GLN A 472 -9.77 1.62 -7.51
CA GLN A 472 -8.52 2.10 -6.92
C GLN A 472 -8.04 1.15 -5.79
N ASN A 473 -8.94 0.70 -4.92
CA ASN A 473 -8.59 -0.26 -3.86
C ASN A 473 -8.09 -1.59 -4.45
N LEU A 474 -8.75 -2.13 -5.50
CA LEU A 474 -8.28 -3.33 -6.22
C LEU A 474 -6.89 -3.14 -6.86
N SER A 475 -6.59 -1.92 -7.33
CA SER A 475 -5.24 -1.58 -7.81
C SER A 475 -4.22 -1.63 -6.68
N ASN A 476 -4.56 -1.11 -5.51
CA ASN A 476 -3.71 -1.17 -4.31
C ASN A 476 -3.53 -2.62 -3.83
N ASP A 477 -4.60 -3.41 -3.84
CA ASP A 477 -4.59 -4.84 -3.51
C ASP A 477 -3.60 -5.60 -4.42
N LEU A 478 -3.70 -5.37 -5.72
CA LEU A 478 -2.79 -5.97 -6.70
C LEU A 478 -1.34 -5.56 -6.47
N ASN A 479 -1.09 -4.26 -6.29
CA ASN A 479 0.25 -3.72 -6.07
C ASN A 479 0.87 -4.26 -4.77
N ASN A 480 0.06 -4.42 -3.70
CA ASN A 480 0.52 -5.00 -2.45
C ASN A 480 0.96 -6.46 -2.65
N VAL A 481 0.14 -7.29 -3.30
CA VAL A 481 0.49 -8.69 -3.62
C VAL A 481 1.73 -8.76 -4.49
N LEU A 482 1.86 -7.90 -5.51
CA LEU A 482 3.05 -7.84 -6.37
C LEU A 482 4.31 -7.44 -5.60
N THR A 483 4.20 -6.54 -4.63
CA THR A 483 5.32 -6.14 -3.76
C THR A 483 5.78 -7.31 -2.89
N VAL A 484 4.85 -8.06 -2.30
CA VAL A 484 5.17 -9.26 -1.52
C VAL A 484 5.80 -10.33 -2.40
N ARG A 485 5.29 -10.54 -3.62
CA ARG A 485 5.87 -11.47 -4.60
C ARG A 485 7.29 -11.07 -4.99
N ALA A 486 7.53 -9.80 -5.26
CA ALA A 486 8.87 -9.30 -5.58
C ALA A 486 9.86 -9.55 -4.43
N ALA A 487 9.44 -9.29 -3.19
CA ALA A 487 10.24 -9.59 -2.00
C ALA A 487 10.51 -11.09 -1.83
N ASN A 488 9.51 -11.94 -2.08
CA ASN A 488 9.66 -13.40 -2.05
C ASN A 488 10.61 -13.88 -3.16
N GLY A 489 10.47 -13.36 -4.39
CA GLY A 489 11.35 -13.66 -5.52
C GLY A 489 12.81 -13.26 -5.27
N ALA A 490 13.04 -12.11 -4.63
CA ALA A 490 14.39 -11.70 -4.24
C ALA A 490 15.02 -12.71 -3.25
N ARG A 491 14.24 -13.17 -2.26
CA ARG A 491 14.71 -14.19 -1.29
C ARG A 491 15.00 -15.54 -1.96
N ILE A 492 14.18 -15.94 -2.94
CA ILE A 492 14.41 -17.16 -3.73
C ILE A 492 15.74 -17.06 -4.48
N ASN A 493 15.99 -15.98 -5.20
CA ASN A 493 17.23 -15.77 -5.96
C ASN A 493 18.46 -15.78 -5.05
N GLU A 494 18.37 -15.12 -3.91
CA GLU A 494 19.43 -15.05 -2.92
C GLU A 494 19.72 -16.42 -2.31
N THR A 495 18.69 -17.17 -1.89
CA THR A 495 18.84 -18.53 -1.35
C THR A 495 19.41 -19.49 -2.41
N THR A 496 19.05 -19.34 -3.68
CA THR A 496 19.59 -20.11 -4.79
C THR A 496 21.09 -19.83 -5.00
N THR A 497 21.51 -18.57 -4.87
CA THR A 497 22.92 -18.19 -4.92
C THR A 497 23.70 -18.79 -3.75
N ASP A 498 23.14 -18.73 -2.53
CA ASP A 498 23.73 -19.35 -1.34
C ASP A 498 23.83 -20.87 -1.50
N GLN A 499 22.81 -21.51 -2.09
CA GLN A 499 22.81 -22.95 -2.37
C GLN A 499 23.94 -23.34 -3.35
N THR A 500 24.14 -22.58 -4.41
CA THR A 500 25.21 -22.78 -5.37
C THR A 500 26.58 -22.64 -4.70
N THR A 501 26.74 -21.62 -3.85
CA THR A 501 27.97 -21.39 -3.08
C THR A 501 28.23 -22.54 -2.10
N SER A 502 27.20 -22.97 -1.38
CA SER A 502 27.28 -24.09 -0.42
C SER A 502 27.62 -25.42 -1.12
N ALA A 503 27.09 -25.63 -2.34
CA ALA A 503 27.44 -26.80 -3.15
C ALA A 503 28.92 -26.80 -3.56
N ALA A 504 29.42 -25.64 -4.02
CA ALA A 504 30.83 -25.48 -4.36
C ALA A 504 31.76 -25.70 -3.15
N LEU A 505 31.39 -25.15 -1.98
CA LEU A 505 32.10 -25.39 -0.71
C LEU A 505 32.09 -26.86 -0.32
N GLY A 506 30.97 -27.54 -0.51
CA GLY A 506 30.86 -28.99 -0.25
C GLY A 506 31.87 -29.81 -1.07
N VAL A 507 31.99 -29.51 -2.36
CA VAL A 507 33.00 -30.12 -3.23
C VAL A 507 34.41 -29.82 -2.75
N GLN A 508 34.68 -28.57 -2.34
CA GLN A 508 35.98 -28.16 -1.82
C GLN A 508 36.33 -28.91 -0.51
N TYR A 509 35.38 -29.04 0.41
CA TYR A 509 35.55 -29.79 1.66
C TYR A 509 35.82 -31.28 1.37
N GLN A 510 35.03 -31.89 0.47
CA GLN A 510 35.24 -33.29 0.08
C GLN A 510 36.60 -33.50 -0.55
N THR A 511 37.03 -32.63 -1.46
CA THR A 511 38.37 -32.68 -2.08
C THR A 511 39.45 -32.54 -1.02
N THR A 512 39.27 -31.65 -0.05
CA THR A 512 40.23 -31.48 1.04
C THR A 512 40.31 -32.72 1.94
N ILE A 513 39.20 -33.30 2.28
CA ILE A 513 39.14 -34.54 3.08
C ILE A 513 39.82 -35.69 2.30
N SER A 514 39.52 -35.84 1.02
CA SER A 514 40.13 -36.83 0.14
C SER A 514 41.65 -36.69 0.10
N ASN A 515 42.16 -35.48 -0.08
CA ASN A 515 43.60 -35.19 -0.08
C ASN A 515 44.27 -35.51 1.28
N LEU A 516 43.55 -35.37 2.38
CA LEU A 516 44.05 -35.64 3.72
C LEU A 516 44.04 -37.14 4.07
N GLN A 517 42.99 -37.86 3.66
CA GLN A 517 42.70 -39.19 4.15
C GLN A 517 42.82 -40.32 3.12
N ASP A 518 42.56 -40.01 1.81
CA ASP A 518 42.49 -41.08 0.81
C ASP A 518 43.87 -41.62 0.43
N LEU A 519 43.90 -42.89 0.10
CA LEU A 519 45.11 -43.63 -0.27
C LEU A 519 45.38 -43.48 -1.76
N ASN A 520 46.63 -43.13 -2.10
CA ASN A 520 47.09 -43.29 -3.47
C ASN A 520 47.39 -44.76 -3.72
N TYR A 521 46.43 -45.47 -4.36
CA TYR A 521 46.53 -46.90 -4.61
C TYR A 521 47.77 -47.33 -5.39
N THR A 522 48.23 -46.53 -6.38
CA THR A 522 49.40 -46.83 -7.16
C THR A 522 50.67 -46.85 -6.31
N GLN A 523 50.82 -45.87 -5.43
CA GLN A 523 51.93 -45.81 -4.48
C GLN A 523 51.84 -46.90 -3.41
N ALA A 524 50.63 -47.16 -2.89
CA ALA A 524 50.41 -48.18 -1.85
C ALA A 524 50.71 -49.59 -2.36
N ILE A 525 50.26 -49.94 -3.57
CA ILE A 525 50.56 -51.23 -4.19
C ILE A 525 52.06 -51.39 -4.45
N SER A 526 52.70 -50.34 -4.96
CA SER A 526 54.16 -50.34 -5.16
C SER A 526 54.90 -50.55 -3.84
N LYS A 527 54.50 -49.85 -2.79
CA LYS A 527 55.05 -49.96 -1.45
C LYS A 527 54.79 -51.38 -0.85
N LEU A 528 53.57 -51.91 -1.03
CA LEU A 528 53.25 -53.29 -0.61
C LEU A 528 54.18 -54.31 -1.25
N ASN A 529 54.41 -54.23 -2.57
CA ASN A 529 55.31 -55.12 -3.30
C ASN A 529 56.75 -54.97 -2.82
N GLN A 530 57.21 -53.74 -2.57
CA GLN A 530 58.55 -53.49 -2.04
C GLN A 530 58.70 -54.05 -0.62
N GLU A 531 57.74 -53.80 0.30
CA GLU A 531 57.76 -54.31 1.67
C GLU A 531 57.73 -55.84 1.71
N THR A 532 56.89 -56.45 0.84
CA THR A 532 56.86 -57.92 0.69
C THR A 532 58.21 -58.47 0.24
N THR A 533 58.82 -57.84 -0.77
CA THR A 533 60.15 -58.24 -1.29
C THR A 533 61.24 -58.10 -0.22
N ILE A 534 61.24 -56.96 0.50
CA ILE A 534 62.21 -56.71 1.59
C ILE A 534 62.02 -57.71 2.72
N LEU A 535 60.79 -58.03 3.13
CA LEU A 535 60.50 -59.02 4.18
C LEU A 535 60.98 -60.41 3.76
N GLN A 536 60.72 -60.85 2.52
CA GLN A 536 61.21 -62.12 1.98
C GLN A 536 62.73 -62.18 1.96
N ALA A 537 63.39 -61.09 1.50
CA ALA A 537 64.85 -60.98 1.48
C ALA A 537 65.43 -61.02 2.90
N ALA A 538 64.83 -60.31 3.85
CA ALA A 538 65.24 -60.30 5.26
C ALA A 538 65.10 -61.68 5.90
N GLN A 539 63.96 -62.37 5.67
CA GLN A 539 63.75 -63.73 6.14
C GLN A 539 64.78 -64.70 5.58
N LYS A 540 65.08 -64.61 4.28
CA LYS A 540 66.04 -65.47 3.61
C LYS A 540 67.45 -65.15 4.10
N SER A 541 67.85 -63.91 4.25
CA SER A 541 69.12 -63.51 4.80
C SER A 541 69.31 -63.98 6.27
N PHE A 542 68.24 -63.77 7.06
CA PHE A 542 68.23 -64.26 8.47
C PHE A 542 68.39 -65.78 8.57
N ALA A 543 67.67 -66.56 7.76
CA ALA A 543 67.77 -68.01 7.70
C ALA A 543 69.20 -68.43 7.28
N GLN A 544 69.84 -67.74 6.30
CA GLN A 544 71.20 -68.02 5.91
C GLN A 544 72.23 -67.74 7.03
N VAL A 545 72.09 -66.59 7.68
CA VAL A 545 72.96 -66.15 8.76
C VAL A 545 72.79 -67.01 10.01
N SER A 546 71.51 -67.35 10.37
CA SER A 546 71.20 -68.26 11.52
C SER A 546 71.69 -69.68 11.28
N GLY A 547 71.76 -70.13 10.03
CA GLY A 547 72.36 -71.41 9.61
C GLY A 547 73.90 -71.49 9.62
N LEU A 548 74.53 -70.32 9.61
CA LEU A 548 75.96 -70.17 9.72
C LEU A 548 76.43 -70.23 11.19
N SER A 549 76.29 -71.41 11.82
CA SER A 549 76.78 -71.64 13.19
C SER A 549 78.26 -71.58 13.25
N LEU A 550 78.82 -70.76 14.16
CA LEU A 550 80.24 -70.62 14.41
C LEU A 550 80.94 -72.01 14.65
N PHE A 551 80.15 -73.00 14.94
CA PHE A 551 80.66 -74.41 15.18
C PHE A 551 80.96 -75.16 13.86
N THR A 552 80.48 -74.69 12.68
CA THR A 552 80.80 -75.35 11.41
C THR A 552 82.20 -74.88 10.82
N TYR A 553 82.86 -73.91 11.47
CA TYR A 553 84.19 -73.37 11.05
C TYR A 553 85.27 -73.61 12.07
N LEU A 554 84.98 -74.41 13.16
CA LEU A 554 86.02 -74.85 14.06
C LEU A 554 86.32 -76.33 13.74
N PRO A 555 87.60 -76.65 13.26
CA PRO A 555 88.01 -78.07 13.05
C PRO A 555 88.11 -78.87 14.30
#